data_920290782b96edb2fa9394d7b76d4dd3
#
_entry.id   920290782b96edb2fa9394d7b76d4dd3
#
_cell.length_a   1.000
_cell.length_b   1.000
_cell.length_c   1.000
_cell.angle_alpha   90.00
_cell.angle_beta   90.00
_cell.angle_gamma   90.00
#
_symmetry.space_group_name_H-M   'P 1'
#
loop_
_entity.id
_entity.type
_entity.pdbx_description
1 polymer ?
#
loop_
_entity_poly.entity_id
_entity_poly.type
_entity_poly.pdbx_seq_one_letter_code
_entity_poly.pdbx_strand_id
1 'polypeptide(L)'
;YVLSWLGKGNHMSERITFHTDLIGLMAYPIRPPSSPAMQNEAFAKLGYDYAYLAFEVDANEIEAGVQALRTLKMRGANISMPNKTLVGKYLDELTPAAQMCGAVNTVVNDNGHLTGTITDGVGFMRAAADNGISPIGKKMTIVGCGGAGTAIQIQAALDGVSEISIFNRKDDFYHRGEETVQKINSQTSCKATLYDLADLQKLKEEMDDSYLFVNATGVGMKPLEGQSVVPDKSYFRPELNVVDIIYAPRLTKLREMAKEAGCKTMNGLGMMLFQGSAAFELWTGEPMPI
;
A
#
# COMPACT_ATOMS: atom_id res chain seq x y z
N TYR A 1 32.14 -23.87 -28.09
CA TYR A 1 31.12 -22.81 -28.15
C TYR A 1 30.66 -22.31 -26.77
N VAL A 2 30.69 -23.13 -25.72
CA VAL A 2 30.28 -22.72 -24.35
C VAL A 2 31.38 -21.92 -23.62
N LEU A 3 32.64 -22.23 -23.86
CA LEU A 3 33.80 -21.59 -23.20
C LEU A 3 34.11 -20.17 -23.72
N SER A 4 33.66 -19.82 -24.93
CA SER A 4 33.87 -18.44 -25.45
C SER A 4 32.95 -17.37 -24.83
N TRP A 5 31.93 -17.79 -24.12
CA TRP A 5 31.03 -16.90 -23.37
C TRP A 5 31.60 -16.49 -22.00
N LEU A 6 32.45 -17.32 -21.41
CA LEU A 6 33.05 -17.10 -20.11
C LEU A 6 34.19 -16.04 -20.09
N GLY A 7 34.62 -15.60 -21.26
CA GLY A 7 35.80 -14.72 -21.38
C GLY A 7 35.56 -13.27 -21.82
N LYS A 8 34.31 -12.84 -22.02
CA LYS A 8 34.00 -11.44 -22.28
C LYS A 8 33.25 -10.89 -21.08
N GLY A 9 33.96 -10.22 -20.20
CA GLY A 9 33.42 -9.53 -19.04
C GLY A 9 32.31 -8.56 -19.42
N ASN A 10 31.10 -9.05 -19.46
CA ASN A 10 29.89 -8.25 -19.46
C ASN A 10 29.37 -8.27 -18.02
N HIS A 11 29.40 -7.16 -17.34
CA HIS A 11 28.93 -6.98 -15.95
C HIS A 11 27.49 -7.49 -15.65
N MET A 12 26.75 -7.95 -16.65
CA MET A 12 25.43 -8.57 -16.48
C MET A 12 25.47 -10.07 -16.17
N SER A 13 26.55 -10.81 -16.50
CA SER A 13 26.65 -12.25 -16.23
C SER A 13 27.03 -12.60 -14.78
N GLU A 14 27.53 -11.63 -14.02
CA GLU A 14 27.89 -11.81 -12.60
C GLU A 14 26.68 -11.60 -11.66
N ARG A 15 25.55 -11.12 -12.17
CA ARG A 15 24.40 -10.70 -11.37
C ARG A 15 23.45 -11.83 -11.00
N ILE A 16 23.44 -12.94 -11.73
CA ILE A 16 22.66 -14.15 -11.49
C ILE A 16 23.63 -15.33 -11.39
N THR A 17 23.67 -15.93 -10.22
CA THR A 17 24.50 -17.09 -9.91
C THR A 17 23.62 -18.31 -9.60
N PHE A 18 24.23 -19.46 -9.31
CA PHE A 18 23.49 -20.63 -8.82
C PHE A 18 23.08 -20.50 -7.34
N HIS A 19 23.47 -19.44 -6.68
CA HIS A 19 23.08 -19.08 -5.31
C HIS A 19 22.03 -17.95 -5.26
N THR A 20 21.64 -17.37 -6.41
CA THR A 20 20.70 -16.25 -6.44
C THR A 20 19.36 -16.64 -5.82
N ASP A 21 18.98 -15.96 -4.76
CA ASP A 21 17.68 -16.09 -4.13
C ASP A 21 16.59 -15.42 -4.98
N LEU A 22 15.43 -16.04 -5.06
CA LEU A 22 14.32 -15.58 -5.87
C LEU A 22 13.23 -14.94 -5.02
N ILE A 23 12.74 -13.79 -5.48
CA ILE A 23 11.55 -13.11 -4.96
C ILE A 23 10.58 -12.90 -6.11
N GLY A 24 9.27 -13.06 -5.87
CA GLY A 24 8.26 -12.98 -6.90
C GLY A 24 7.33 -11.78 -6.78
N LEU A 25 6.68 -11.42 -7.88
CA LEU A 25 5.41 -10.71 -7.90
C LEU A 25 4.39 -11.63 -8.55
N MET A 26 3.31 -11.95 -7.85
CA MET A 26 2.20 -12.76 -8.36
C MET A 26 0.98 -11.88 -8.62
N ALA A 27 0.56 -11.79 -9.87
CA ALA A 27 -0.57 -10.97 -10.33
C ALA A 27 -1.17 -11.50 -11.64
N TYR A 28 -2.40 -11.11 -11.95
CA TYR A 28 -3.02 -11.40 -13.25
C TYR A 28 -4.02 -10.31 -13.66
N PRO A 29 -3.94 -9.75 -14.87
CA PRO A 29 -2.77 -9.79 -15.75
C PRO A 29 -1.62 -8.96 -15.16
N ILE A 30 -0.40 -9.30 -15.50
CA ILE A 30 0.74 -8.44 -15.18
C ILE A 30 0.65 -7.18 -16.05
N ARG A 31 0.56 -6.04 -15.38
CA ARG A 31 0.75 -4.73 -16.02
C ARG A 31 2.20 -4.30 -15.80
N PRO A 32 2.79 -3.44 -16.67
CA PRO A 32 4.17 -3.03 -16.48
C PRO A 32 4.38 -2.46 -15.06
N PRO A 33 4.92 -3.22 -14.11
CA PRO A 33 5.11 -2.75 -12.74
C PRO A 33 6.47 -2.08 -12.61
N SER A 34 6.52 -1.03 -11.82
CA SER A 34 7.79 -0.42 -11.38
C SER A 34 8.53 -1.29 -10.35
N SER A 35 7.82 -2.22 -9.68
CA SER A 35 8.37 -3.03 -8.60
C SER A 35 9.60 -3.87 -8.99
N PRO A 36 9.64 -4.61 -10.13
CA PRO A 36 10.83 -5.35 -10.49
C PRO A 36 12.06 -4.47 -10.68
N ALA A 37 11.92 -3.31 -11.33
CA ALA A 37 13.03 -2.39 -11.52
C ALA A 37 13.53 -1.83 -10.18
N MET A 38 12.62 -1.37 -9.33
CA MET A 38 12.93 -0.80 -8.03
C MET A 38 13.63 -1.81 -7.11
N GLN A 39 13.07 -3.02 -6.99
CA GLN A 39 13.61 -4.06 -6.10
C GLN A 39 14.98 -4.55 -6.58
N ASN A 40 15.11 -4.88 -7.86
CA ASN A 40 16.37 -5.35 -8.42
C ASN A 40 17.49 -4.30 -8.36
N GLU A 41 17.16 -3.02 -8.54
CA GLU A 41 18.12 -1.92 -8.37
C GLU A 41 18.60 -1.82 -6.92
N ALA A 42 17.68 -1.91 -5.96
CA ALA A 42 17.99 -1.87 -4.54
C ALA A 42 18.85 -3.07 -4.11
N PHE A 43 18.54 -4.29 -4.56
CA PHE A 43 19.37 -5.47 -4.31
C PHE A 43 20.79 -5.30 -4.84
N ALA A 44 20.91 -4.84 -6.09
CA ALA A 44 22.23 -4.60 -6.69
C ALA A 44 23.05 -3.55 -5.92
N LYS A 45 22.39 -2.46 -5.48
CA LYS A 45 23.04 -1.36 -4.76
C LYS A 45 23.60 -1.78 -3.40
N LEU A 46 22.93 -2.73 -2.73
CA LEU A 46 23.35 -3.29 -1.44
C LEU A 46 24.16 -4.59 -1.56
N GLY A 47 24.39 -5.09 -2.78
CA GLY A 47 25.19 -6.30 -3.01
C GLY A 47 24.47 -7.61 -2.68
N TYR A 48 23.14 -7.62 -2.65
CA TYR A 48 22.37 -8.85 -2.50
C TYR A 48 22.37 -9.67 -3.79
N ASP A 49 22.66 -10.96 -3.69
CA ASP A 49 22.50 -11.94 -4.80
C ASP A 49 21.02 -12.39 -4.85
N TYR A 50 20.14 -11.46 -5.16
CA TYR A 50 18.69 -11.64 -5.24
C TYR A 50 18.17 -11.22 -6.60
N ALA A 51 17.14 -11.91 -7.08
CA ALA A 51 16.41 -11.59 -8.29
C ALA A 51 14.91 -11.44 -8.00
N TYR A 52 14.32 -10.35 -8.45
CA TYR A 52 12.88 -10.10 -8.35
C TYR A 52 12.25 -10.22 -9.74
N LEU A 53 11.35 -11.18 -9.90
CA LEU A 53 10.66 -11.49 -11.15
C LEU A 53 9.14 -11.38 -10.98
N ALA A 54 8.45 -11.12 -12.09
CA ALA A 54 6.99 -11.08 -12.13
C ALA A 54 6.44 -12.37 -12.78
N PHE A 55 5.40 -12.94 -12.16
CA PHE A 55 4.74 -14.17 -12.58
C PHE A 55 3.25 -13.93 -12.76
N GLU A 56 2.69 -14.30 -13.91
CA GLU A 56 1.25 -14.33 -14.09
C GLU A 56 0.68 -15.52 -13.32
N VAL A 57 -0.10 -15.19 -12.29
CA VAL A 57 -0.80 -16.16 -11.44
C VAL A 57 -2.21 -15.62 -11.23
N ASP A 58 -3.21 -16.33 -11.74
CA ASP A 58 -4.60 -15.95 -11.56
C ASP A 58 -5.20 -16.49 -10.25
N ALA A 59 -6.50 -16.22 -10.05
CA ALA A 59 -7.21 -16.64 -8.83
C ALA A 59 -7.32 -18.17 -8.67
N ASN A 60 -7.25 -18.94 -9.76
CA ASN A 60 -7.33 -20.39 -9.73
C ASN A 60 -5.95 -21.03 -9.47
N GLU A 61 -4.88 -20.29 -9.74
CA GLU A 61 -3.50 -20.75 -9.66
C GLU A 61 -2.79 -20.32 -8.36
N ILE A 62 -3.40 -19.45 -7.55
CA ILE A 62 -2.73 -18.87 -6.38
C ILE A 62 -2.27 -19.91 -5.35
N GLU A 63 -3.01 -21.01 -5.18
CA GLU A 63 -2.60 -22.11 -4.31
C GLU A 63 -1.30 -22.75 -4.79
N ALA A 64 -1.21 -23.06 -6.08
CA ALA A 64 0.00 -23.58 -6.70
C ALA A 64 1.15 -22.56 -6.63
N GLY A 65 0.86 -21.26 -6.82
CA GLY A 65 1.81 -20.17 -6.64
C GLY A 65 2.40 -20.12 -5.22
N VAL A 66 1.56 -20.25 -4.20
CA VAL A 66 2.03 -20.32 -2.79
C VAL A 66 2.87 -21.58 -2.55
N GLN A 67 2.47 -22.71 -3.09
CA GLN A 67 3.27 -23.94 -2.98
C GLN A 67 4.63 -23.80 -3.68
N ALA A 68 4.70 -23.06 -4.79
CA ALA A 68 5.96 -22.77 -5.48
C ALA A 68 6.92 -21.95 -4.60
N LEU A 69 6.44 -21.04 -3.75
CA LEU A 69 7.29 -20.32 -2.78
C LEU A 69 8.06 -21.28 -1.87
N ARG A 70 7.41 -22.36 -1.41
CA ARG A 70 8.02 -23.38 -0.57
C ARG A 70 8.97 -24.29 -1.38
N THR A 71 8.48 -24.82 -2.50
CA THR A 71 9.20 -25.82 -3.31
C THR A 71 10.49 -25.23 -3.92
N LEU A 72 10.42 -24.00 -4.42
CA LEU A 72 11.56 -23.29 -5.01
C LEU A 72 12.40 -22.55 -3.96
N LYS A 73 12.05 -22.63 -2.68
CA LYS A 73 12.72 -21.93 -1.56
C LYS A 73 12.87 -20.42 -1.83
N MET A 74 11.84 -19.82 -2.45
CA MET A 74 11.83 -18.37 -2.69
C MET A 74 11.83 -17.62 -1.36
N ARG A 75 12.50 -16.46 -1.31
CA ARG A 75 12.50 -15.59 -0.10
C ARG A 75 11.14 -15.03 0.23
N GLY A 76 10.27 -14.91 -0.76
CA GLY A 76 8.93 -14.43 -0.62
C GLY A 76 8.35 -13.92 -1.91
N ALA A 77 7.23 -13.20 -1.81
CA ALA A 77 6.59 -12.59 -2.97
C ALA A 77 5.78 -11.36 -2.59
N ASN A 78 5.66 -10.40 -3.51
CA ASN A 78 4.52 -9.49 -3.51
C ASN A 78 3.32 -10.17 -4.17
N ILE A 79 2.15 -9.85 -3.65
CA ILE A 79 0.87 -10.32 -4.16
C ILE A 79 0.06 -9.12 -4.64
N SER A 80 -0.45 -9.18 -5.87
CA SER A 80 -1.31 -8.14 -6.42
C SER A 80 -2.66 -8.71 -6.85
N MET A 81 -3.49 -7.88 -7.49
CA MET A 81 -4.82 -8.32 -7.94
C MET A 81 -4.71 -9.48 -8.96
N PRO A 82 -5.63 -10.43 -8.91
CA PRO A 82 -6.80 -10.52 -8.02
C PRO A 82 -6.52 -11.21 -6.67
N ASN A 83 -5.27 -11.58 -6.36
CA ASN A 83 -4.89 -12.57 -5.37
C ASN A 83 -4.79 -12.03 -3.93
N LYS A 84 -4.76 -10.70 -3.72
CA LYS A 84 -4.55 -10.09 -2.38
C LYS A 84 -5.49 -10.61 -1.29
N THR A 85 -6.76 -10.85 -1.63
CA THR A 85 -7.78 -11.35 -0.70
C THR A 85 -7.89 -12.88 -0.65
N LEU A 86 -7.25 -13.57 -1.58
CA LEU A 86 -7.35 -15.02 -1.72
C LEU A 86 -6.18 -15.76 -1.06
N VAL A 87 -4.99 -15.16 -1.11
CA VAL A 87 -3.73 -15.82 -0.75
C VAL A 87 -3.65 -16.18 0.73
N GLY A 88 -4.29 -15.40 1.60
CA GLY A 88 -4.19 -15.55 3.06
C GLY A 88 -4.54 -16.94 3.59
N LYS A 89 -5.50 -17.63 2.95
CA LYS A 89 -5.93 -18.99 3.35
C LYS A 89 -4.89 -20.10 3.09
N TYR A 90 -3.84 -19.81 2.32
CA TYR A 90 -2.77 -20.75 1.98
C TYR A 90 -1.46 -20.48 2.73
N LEU A 91 -1.44 -19.44 3.57
CA LEU A 91 -0.30 -19.05 4.38
C LEU A 91 -0.37 -19.63 5.78
N ASP A 92 0.77 -19.75 6.44
CA ASP A 92 0.86 -20.31 7.79
C ASP A 92 0.48 -19.28 8.86
N GLU A 93 0.80 -18.01 8.60
CA GLU A 93 0.56 -16.92 9.54
C GLU A 93 0.16 -15.62 8.79
N LEU A 94 -0.65 -14.79 9.44
CA LEU A 94 -0.97 -13.44 8.99
C LEU A 94 -0.65 -12.44 10.10
N THR A 95 -0.01 -11.34 9.73
CA THR A 95 0.17 -10.22 10.67
C THR A 95 -1.16 -9.62 11.09
N PRO A 96 -1.25 -8.93 12.26
CA PRO A 96 -2.48 -8.27 12.68
C PRO A 96 -3.07 -7.34 11.63
N ALA A 97 -2.25 -6.56 10.94
CA ALA A 97 -2.69 -5.69 9.85
C ALA A 97 -3.33 -6.48 8.70
N ALA A 98 -2.70 -7.59 8.27
CA ALA A 98 -3.24 -8.43 7.20
C ALA A 98 -4.55 -9.12 7.62
N GLN A 99 -4.64 -9.60 8.86
CA GLN A 99 -5.88 -10.20 9.42
C GLN A 99 -7.02 -9.18 9.44
N MET A 100 -6.76 -7.97 9.94
CA MET A 100 -7.76 -6.91 10.00
C MET A 100 -8.18 -6.46 8.60
N CYS A 101 -7.24 -6.31 7.66
CA CYS A 101 -7.53 -5.94 6.27
C CYS A 101 -8.23 -7.04 5.48
N GLY A 102 -8.06 -8.30 5.86
CA GLY A 102 -8.49 -9.44 5.04
C GLY A 102 -7.75 -9.51 3.70
N ALA A 103 -6.52 -9.00 3.64
CA ALA A 103 -5.73 -8.92 2.42
C ALA A 103 -4.22 -8.98 2.73
N VAL A 104 -3.46 -9.55 1.80
CA VAL A 104 -2.01 -9.68 1.84
C VAL A 104 -1.43 -9.12 0.53
N ASN A 105 -0.43 -8.27 0.60
CA ASN A 105 0.34 -7.83 -0.56
C ASN A 105 1.82 -8.28 -0.52
N THR A 106 2.26 -8.84 0.60
CA THR A 106 3.65 -9.29 0.79
C THR A 106 3.66 -10.58 1.59
N VAL A 107 4.39 -11.58 1.09
CA VAL A 107 4.64 -12.85 1.75
C VAL A 107 6.14 -12.96 2.05
N VAL A 108 6.47 -13.34 3.26
CA VAL A 108 7.83 -13.68 3.69
C VAL A 108 7.91 -15.19 3.89
N ASN A 109 8.96 -15.81 3.38
CA ASN A 109 9.24 -17.22 3.56
C ASN A 109 10.45 -17.39 4.49
N ASP A 110 10.19 -17.87 5.70
CA ASP A 110 11.23 -18.27 6.62
C ASP A 110 11.30 -19.81 6.69
N ASN A 111 12.21 -20.36 5.88
CA ASN A 111 12.46 -21.80 5.81
C ASN A 111 11.21 -22.67 5.60
N GLY A 112 10.27 -22.20 4.80
CA GLY A 112 9.02 -22.89 4.48
C GLY A 112 7.82 -22.42 5.29
N HIS A 113 8.01 -21.68 6.39
CA HIS A 113 6.93 -20.96 7.09
C HIS A 113 6.61 -19.66 6.38
N LEU A 114 5.39 -19.51 5.91
CA LEU A 114 4.95 -18.37 5.10
C LEU A 114 4.10 -17.41 5.94
N THR A 115 4.62 -16.21 6.16
CA THR A 115 3.90 -15.12 6.84
C THR A 115 3.40 -14.10 5.82
N GLY A 116 2.10 -13.84 5.85
CA GLY A 116 1.46 -12.81 5.02
C GLY A 116 1.30 -11.49 5.76
N THR A 117 1.62 -10.39 5.08
CA THR A 117 1.42 -9.04 5.59
C THR A 117 0.87 -8.10 4.52
N ILE A 118 0.47 -6.89 4.93
CA ILE A 118 0.05 -5.83 4.03
C ILE A 118 0.88 -4.57 4.31
N THR A 119 1.64 -4.12 3.31
CA THR A 119 2.56 -2.97 3.43
C THR A 119 1.98 -1.67 2.89
N ASP A 120 0.77 -1.68 2.30
CA ASP A 120 0.15 -0.49 1.73
C ASP A 120 -0.06 0.61 2.78
N GLY A 121 -0.57 0.27 3.95
CA GLY A 121 -0.77 1.21 5.06
C GLY A 121 0.55 1.69 5.66
N VAL A 122 1.53 0.80 5.82
CA VAL A 122 2.90 1.16 6.26
C VAL A 122 3.53 2.16 5.29
N GLY A 123 3.38 1.92 3.98
CA GLY A 123 3.86 2.82 2.93
C GLY A 123 3.25 4.21 3.03
N PHE A 124 1.94 4.29 3.29
CA PHE A 124 1.25 5.56 3.52
C PHE A 124 1.79 6.30 4.75
N MET A 125 1.89 5.64 5.91
CA MET A 125 2.34 6.26 7.16
C MET A 125 3.79 6.74 7.05
N ARG A 126 4.67 5.96 6.42
CA ARG A 126 6.06 6.37 6.16
C ARG A 126 6.16 7.54 5.20
N ALA A 127 5.37 7.55 4.11
CA ALA A 127 5.33 8.67 3.16
C ALA A 127 4.83 9.95 3.83
N ALA A 128 3.81 9.86 4.69
CA ALA A 128 3.31 10.98 5.46
C ALA A 128 4.41 11.53 6.40
N ALA A 129 5.08 10.66 7.13
CA ALA A 129 6.17 11.04 8.05
C ALA A 129 7.35 11.70 7.32
N ASP A 130 7.77 11.16 6.17
CA ASP A 130 8.82 11.73 5.30
C ASP A 130 8.45 13.14 4.82
N ASN A 131 7.18 13.39 4.59
CA ASN A 131 6.65 14.72 4.29
C ASN A 131 6.37 15.58 5.55
N GLY A 132 6.79 15.16 6.74
CA GLY A 132 6.57 15.89 7.99
C GLY A 132 5.09 15.98 8.38
N ILE A 133 4.28 14.97 8.03
CA ILE A 133 2.89 14.80 8.43
C ILE A 133 2.82 13.64 9.41
N SER A 134 2.56 13.91 10.70
CA SER A 134 2.46 12.89 11.75
C SER A 134 1.05 12.88 12.34
N PRO A 135 0.18 11.95 11.94
CA PRO A 135 -1.19 11.86 12.46
C PRO A 135 -1.28 11.09 13.78
N ILE A 136 -0.19 10.51 14.30
CA ILE A 136 -0.18 9.75 15.55
C ILE A 136 -0.68 10.63 16.71
N GLY A 137 -1.61 10.12 17.49
CA GLY A 137 -2.27 10.83 18.59
C GLY A 137 -3.25 11.92 18.14
N LYS A 138 -3.52 12.05 16.85
CA LYS A 138 -4.40 13.09 16.27
C LYS A 138 -5.58 12.46 15.52
N LYS A 139 -6.53 13.31 15.14
CA LYS A 139 -7.69 12.91 14.34
C LYS A 139 -7.38 12.95 12.84
N MET A 140 -7.90 11.97 12.12
CA MET A 140 -7.83 11.87 10.66
C MET A 140 -9.22 11.66 10.06
N THR A 141 -9.51 12.36 8.97
CA THR A 141 -10.69 12.08 8.13
C THR A 141 -10.22 11.44 6.82
N ILE A 142 -10.84 10.31 6.43
CA ILE A 142 -10.49 9.59 5.22
C ILE A 142 -11.74 9.25 4.40
N VAL A 143 -11.65 9.44 3.09
CA VAL A 143 -12.71 9.05 2.14
C VAL A 143 -12.27 7.82 1.36
N GLY A 144 -13.08 6.76 1.42
CA GLY A 144 -12.90 5.51 0.67
C GLY A 144 -12.63 4.28 1.53
N CYS A 145 -13.44 3.23 1.31
CA CYS A 145 -13.34 1.90 1.95
C CYS A 145 -12.87 0.81 0.98
N GLY A 146 -12.20 1.19 -0.11
CA GLY A 146 -11.52 0.26 -1.01
C GLY A 146 -10.26 -0.34 -0.37
N GLY A 147 -9.55 -1.22 -1.07
CA GLY A 147 -8.39 -1.93 -0.53
C GLY A 147 -7.31 -1.02 0.07
N ALA A 148 -6.93 0.06 -0.63
CA ALA A 148 -5.95 1.02 -0.14
C ALA A 148 -6.48 1.82 1.06
N GLY A 149 -7.75 2.29 1.01
CA GLY A 149 -8.37 3.01 2.11
C GLY A 149 -8.44 2.17 3.38
N THR A 150 -8.86 0.92 3.28
CA THR A 150 -8.92 -0.03 4.41
C THR A 150 -7.52 -0.26 5.01
N ALA A 151 -6.49 -0.45 4.17
CA ALA A 151 -5.13 -0.64 4.65
C ALA A 151 -4.58 0.59 5.39
N ILE A 152 -4.87 1.79 4.89
CA ILE A 152 -4.49 3.05 5.54
C ILE A 152 -5.21 3.21 6.89
N GLN A 153 -6.53 2.98 6.94
CA GLN A 153 -7.35 3.10 8.15
C GLN A 153 -6.83 2.17 9.25
N ILE A 154 -6.59 0.91 8.92
CA ILE A 154 -6.11 -0.09 9.87
C ILE A 154 -4.70 0.22 10.35
N GLN A 155 -3.77 0.53 9.45
CA GLN A 155 -2.40 0.85 9.85
C GLN A 155 -2.34 2.12 10.69
N ALA A 156 -3.07 3.17 10.31
CA ALA A 156 -3.14 4.40 11.09
C ALA A 156 -3.66 4.15 12.52
N ALA A 157 -4.68 3.29 12.67
CA ALA A 157 -5.19 2.90 13.98
C ALA A 157 -4.17 2.10 14.80
N LEU A 158 -3.47 1.14 14.17
CA LEU A 158 -2.41 0.36 14.81
C LEU A 158 -1.22 1.22 15.23
N ASP A 159 -0.87 2.25 14.46
CA ASP A 159 0.22 3.18 14.75
C ASP A 159 -0.15 4.24 15.78
N GLY A 160 -1.42 4.32 16.22
CA GLY A 160 -1.84 5.19 17.31
C GLY A 160 -2.48 6.51 16.88
N VAL A 161 -3.08 6.60 15.70
CA VAL A 161 -4.04 7.68 15.38
C VAL A 161 -5.20 7.60 16.37
N SER A 162 -5.57 8.72 16.98
CA SER A 162 -6.54 8.70 18.10
C SER A 162 -7.99 8.55 17.62
N GLU A 163 -8.33 9.14 16.49
CA GLU A 163 -9.68 9.08 15.92
C GLU A 163 -9.64 9.08 14.39
N ILE A 164 -10.49 8.25 13.77
CA ILE A 164 -10.62 8.17 12.31
C ILE A 164 -12.10 8.32 11.93
N SER A 165 -12.41 9.41 11.22
CA SER A 165 -13.70 9.62 10.58
C SER A 165 -13.63 9.11 9.15
N ILE A 166 -14.34 8.02 8.87
CA ILE A 166 -14.33 7.34 7.58
C ILE A 166 -15.57 7.73 6.81
N PHE A 167 -15.41 8.14 5.56
CA PHE A 167 -16.52 8.47 4.66
C PHE A 167 -16.50 7.54 3.45
N ASN A 168 -17.65 6.98 3.11
CA ASN A 168 -17.84 6.21 1.89
C ASN A 168 -19.25 6.38 1.35
N ARG A 169 -19.43 6.26 0.04
CA ARG A 169 -20.75 6.17 -0.54
C ARG A 169 -21.42 4.86 -0.10
N LYS A 170 -22.74 4.82 -0.04
CA LYS A 170 -23.50 3.57 0.20
C LYS A 170 -23.49 2.67 -1.01
N ASP A 171 -22.29 2.21 -1.38
CA ASP A 171 -22.01 1.22 -2.41
C ASP A 171 -21.54 -0.11 -1.78
N ASP A 172 -21.09 -1.06 -2.59
CA ASP A 172 -20.64 -2.38 -2.15
C ASP A 172 -19.47 -2.33 -1.13
N PHE A 173 -18.73 -1.23 -1.09
CA PHE A 173 -17.64 -1.03 -0.12
C PHE A 173 -18.09 -0.47 1.23
N TYR A 174 -19.36 -0.02 1.36
CA TYR A 174 -19.86 0.54 2.62
C TYR A 174 -19.84 -0.49 3.75
N HIS A 175 -20.31 -1.71 3.47
CA HIS A 175 -20.28 -2.83 4.42
C HIS A 175 -18.85 -3.16 4.88
N ARG A 176 -17.88 -3.11 3.98
CA ARG A 176 -16.47 -3.26 4.34
C ARG A 176 -16.01 -2.17 5.32
N GLY A 177 -16.50 -0.94 5.15
CA GLY A 177 -16.27 0.16 6.08
C GLY A 177 -16.82 -0.14 7.48
N GLU A 178 -18.04 -0.71 7.58
CA GLU A 178 -18.65 -1.12 8.85
C GLU A 178 -17.80 -2.18 9.55
N GLU A 179 -17.38 -3.22 8.83
CA GLU A 179 -16.49 -4.26 9.38
C GLU A 179 -15.14 -3.68 9.83
N THR A 180 -14.57 -2.75 9.07
CA THR A 180 -13.30 -2.10 9.40
C THR A 180 -13.41 -1.28 10.67
N VAL A 181 -14.49 -0.49 10.82
CA VAL A 181 -14.79 0.26 12.04
C VAL A 181 -14.91 -0.67 13.25
N GLN A 182 -15.64 -1.77 13.11
CA GLN A 182 -15.80 -2.75 14.18
C GLN A 182 -14.44 -3.34 14.62
N LYS A 183 -13.58 -3.70 13.66
CA LYS A 183 -12.25 -4.26 13.93
C LYS A 183 -11.35 -3.22 14.61
N ILE A 184 -11.29 -1.99 14.11
CA ILE A 184 -10.50 -0.91 14.69
C ILE A 184 -10.93 -0.66 16.13
N ASN A 185 -12.22 -0.45 16.38
CA ASN A 185 -12.75 -0.15 17.70
C ASN A 185 -12.59 -1.29 18.71
N SER A 186 -12.55 -2.56 18.26
CA SER A 186 -12.40 -3.72 19.14
C SER A 186 -10.95 -4.15 19.38
N GLN A 187 -10.02 -3.79 18.48
CA GLN A 187 -8.66 -4.32 18.50
C GLN A 187 -7.57 -3.25 18.69
N THR A 188 -7.95 -1.97 18.69
CA THR A 188 -7.02 -0.84 18.88
C THR A 188 -7.60 0.16 19.87
N SER A 189 -6.79 1.14 20.28
CA SER A 189 -7.25 2.28 21.07
C SER A 189 -7.85 3.41 20.23
N CYS A 190 -7.82 3.31 18.91
CA CYS A 190 -8.34 4.30 17.98
C CYS A 190 -9.87 4.26 17.96
N LYS A 191 -10.51 5.41 17.94
CA LYS A 191 -11.95 5.54 17.75
C LYS A 191 -12.28 5.76 16.28
N ALA A 192 -12.86 4.76 15.63
CA ALA A 192 -13.31 4.87 14.24
C ALA A 192 -14.82 5.03 14.13
N THR A 193 -15.27 5.85 13.18
CA THR A 193 -16.69 6.05 12.86
C THR A 193 -16.87 6.13 11.35
N LEU A 194 -17.90 5.44 10.82
CA LEU A 194 -18.24 5.46 9.39
C LEU A 194 -19.45 6.39 9.17
N TYR A 195 -19.33 7.23 8.14
CA TYR A 195 -20.36 8.17 7.70
C TYR A 195 -20.67 7.98 6.21
N ASP A 196 -21.88 8.34 5.82
CA ASP A 196 -22.25 8.44 4.42
C ASP A 196 -21.59 9.66 3.76
N LEU A 197 -20.87 9.48 2.66
CA LEU A 197 -20.25 10.58 1.92
C LEU A 197 -21.27 11.55 1.31
N ALA A 198 -22.53 11.17 1.21
CA ALA A 198 -23.60 12.08 0.80
C ALA A 198 -23.89 13.20 1.83
N ASP A 199 -23.52 12.99 3.09
CA ASP A 199 -23.61 14.01 4.15
C ASP A 199 -22.40 14.95 4.09
N LEU A 200 -22.46 15.91 3.17
CA LEU A 200 -21.39 16.88 2.95
C LEU A 200 -21.21 17.85 4.12
N GLN A 201 -22.27 18.12 4.89
CA GLN A 201 -22.16 18.93 6.08
C GLN A 201 -21.33 18.20 7.15
N LYS A 202 -21.62 16.93 7.38
CA LYS A 202 -20.85 16.10 8.31
C LYS A 202 -19.41 15.95 7.87
N LEU A 203 -19.15 15.78 6.56
CA LEU A 203 -17.80 15.75 6.02
C LEU A 203 -17.03 17.04 6.37
N LYS A 204 -17.66 18.22 6.22
CA LYS A 204 -17.05 19.50 6.54
C LYS A 204 -16.72 19.60 8.03
N GLU A 205 -17.67 19.22 8.92
CA GLU A 205 -17.47 19.22 10.38
C GLU A 205 -16.28 18.34 10.78
N GLU A 206 -16.20 17.11 10.25
CA GLU A 206 -15.10 16.17 10.55
C GLU A 206 -13.75 16.66 10.00
N MET A 207 -13.74 17.30 8.83
CA MET A 207 -12.52 17.90 8.26
C MET A 207 -12.05 19.11 9.09
N ASP A 208 -12.96 19.93 9.60
CA ASP A 208 -12.62 21.11 10.42
C ASP A 208 -11.93 20.74 11.74
N ASP A 209 -12.20 19.55 12.25
CA ASP A 209 -11.62 19.03 13.50
C ASP A 209 -10.41 18.09 13.25
N SER A 210 -10.09 17.80 12.00
CA SER A 210 -9.02 16.86 11.66
C SER A 210 -7.65 17.53 11.49
N TYR A 211 -6.60 16.79 11.84
CA TYR A 211 -5.21 17.12 11.49
C TYR A 211 -4.86 16.73 10.06
N LEU A 212 -5.47 15.64 9.57
CA LEU A 212 -5.18 15.04 8.26
C LEU A 212 -6.49 14.70 7.55
N PHE A 213 -6.60 15.08 6.27
CA PHE A 213 -7.62 14.60 5.35
C PHE A 213 -6.99 13.74 4.27
N VAL A 214 -7.60 12.59 3.97
CA VAL A 214 -7.10 11.63 2.98
C VAL A 214 -8.18 11.29 1.96
N ASN A 215 -7.90 11.46 0.67
CA ASN A 215 -8.65 10.82 -0.40
C ASN A 215 -8.02 9.47 -0.74
N ALA A 216 -8.73 8.38 -0.45
CA ALA A 216 -8.35 7.01 -0.78
C ALA A 216 -9.33 6.38 -1.80
N THR A 217 -9.92 7.22 -2.66
CA THR A 217 -10.82 6.80 -3.74
C THR A 217 -10.17 6.96 -5.11
N GLY A 218 -10.85 6.51 -6.16
CA GLY A 218 -10.46 6.77 -7.55
C GLY A 218 -10.94 8.14 -8.09
N VAL A 219 -11.61 8.98 -7.29
CA VAL A 219 -12.10 10.28 -7.73
C VAL A 219 -10.92 11.25 -7.87
N GLY A 220 -10.68 11.71 -9.09
CA GLY A 220 -9.54 12.55 -9.46
C GLY A 220 -8.55 11.88 -10.41
N MET A 221 -8.66 10.55 -10.62
CA MET A 221 -7.93 9.82 -11.68
C MET A 221 -8.88 9.39 -12.80
N LYS A 222 -8.35 9.00 -13.96
CA LYS A 222 -9.17 8.48 -15.07
C LYS A 222 -10.05 7.32 -14.64
N PRO A 223 -11.34 7.28 -15.03
CA PRO A 223 -12.07 8.23 -15.89
C PRO A 223 -12.65 9.46 -15.15
N LEU A 224 -12.44 9.62 -13.84
CA LEU A 224 -12.99 10.70 -13.00
C LEU A 224 -12.01 11.88 -12.83
N GLU A 225 -11.11 12.06 -13.79
CA GLU A 225 -10.13 13.16 -13.79
C GLU A 225 -10.84 14.54 -13.77
N GLY A 226 -10.31 15.49 -12.99
CA GLY A 226 -10.93 16.81 -12.82
C GLY A 226 -12.07 16.86 -11.79
N GLN A 227 -12.49 15.71 -11.24
CA GLN A 227 -13.45 15.64 -10.14
C GLN A 227 -12.75 15.63 -8.78
N SER A 228 -13.51 15.91 -7.72
CA SER A 228 -13.04 15.88 -6.33
C SER A 228 -14.12 15.29 -5.43
N VAL A 229 -13.69 14.62 -4.36
CA VAL A 229 -14.58 14.13 -3.29
C VAL A 229 -15.06 15.27 -2.38
N VAL A 230 -14.39 16.42 -2.44
CA VAL A 230 -14.75 17.64 -1.71
C VAL A 230 -15.30 18.65 -2.71
N PRO A 231 -16.46 19.28 -2.46
CA PRO A 231 -17.14 20.13 -3.44
C PRO A 231 -16.34 21.36 -3.86
N ASP A 232 -15.73 22.06 -2.89
CA ASP A 232 -15.02 23.33 -3.12
C ASP A 232 -13.97 23.60 -2.04
N LYS A 233 -13.22 24.70 -2.22
CA LYS A 233 -12.12 25.07 -1.33
C LYS A 233 -12.50 25.54 0.07
N SER A 234 -13.78 25.84 0.34
CA SER A 234 -14.24 26.22 1.67
C SER A 234 -14.14 25.10 2.72
N TYR A 235 -13.92 23.86 2.26
CA TYR A 235 -13.67 22.70 3.12
C TYR A 235 -12.28 22.66 3.73
N PHE A 236 -11.36 23.47 3.22
CA PHE A 236 -9.95 23.45 3.64
C PHE A 236 -9.61 24.66 4.51
N ARG A 237 -8.68 24.44 5.43
CA ARG A 237 -8.02 25.49 6.23
C ARG A 237 -6.50 25.25 6.18
N PRO A 238 -5.66 26.30 6.32
CA PRO A 238 -4.20 26.19 6.16
C PRO A 238 -3.53 25.15 7.06
N GLU A 239 -4.10 24.86 8.24
CA GLU A 239 -3.57 23.91 9.22
C GLU A 239 -3.88 22.45 8.87
N LEU A 240 -4.83 22.21 7.95
CA LEU A 240 -5.18 20.86 7.52
C LEU A 240 -4.13 20.32 6.56
N ASN A 241 -3.58 19.14 6.89
CA ASN A 241 -2.78 18.39 5.92
C ASN A 241 -3.71 17.61 4.98
N VAL A 242 -3.44 17.62 3.69
CA VAL A 242 -4.28 16.95 2.69
C VAL A 242 -3.47 15.97 1.87
N VAL A 243 -3.85 14.71 1.91
CA VAL A 243 -3.21 13.65 1.13
C VAL A 243 -4.21 13.07 0.13
N ASP A 244 -3.77 12.96 -1.11
CA ASP A 244 -4.48 12.23 -2.15
C ASP A 244 -3.61 11.06 -2.59
N ILE A 245 -4.07 9.82 -2.40
CA ILE A 245 -3.26 8.65 -2.77
C ILE A 245 -3.14 8.46 -4.29
N ILE A 246 -3.81 9.28 -5.08
CA ILE A 246 -3.66 9.32 -6.53
C ILE A 246 -2.28 9.89 -6.89
N TYR A 247 -1.60 9.26 -7.83
CA TYR A 247 -0.30 9.71 -8.37
C TYR A 247 -0.34 10.04 -9.85
N ALA A 248 -1.39 9.64 -10.56
CA ALA A 248 -1.66 9.98 -11.95
C ALA A 248 -3.12 10.44 -12.12
N PRO A 249 -3.37 11.74 -12.37
CA PRO A 249 -2.42 12.83 -12.59
C PRO A 249 -1.59 13.18 -11.34
N ARG A 250 -0.45 13.83 -11.54
CA ARG A 250 0.41 14.26 -10.40
C ARG A 250 -0.24 15.31 -9.50
N LEU A 251 -1.14 16.10 -10.06
CA LEU A 251 -1.92 17.13 -9.36
C LEU A 251 -3.39 16.89 -9.67
N THR A 252 -4.16 16.52 -8.66
CA THR A 252 -5.61 16.31 -8.74
C THR A 252 -6.35 17.59 -8.38
N LYS A 253 -7.63 17.69 -8.76
CA LYS A 253 -8.49 18.82 -8.41
C LYS A 253 -8.56 19.04 -6.90
N LEU A 254 -8.64 17.96 -6.11
CA LEU A 254 -8.59 18.01 -4.65
C LEU A 254 -7.34 18.75 -4.15
N ARG A 255 -6.17 18.35 -4.65
CA ARG A 255 -4.89 18.94 -4.22
C ARG A 255 -4.69 20.37 -4.73
N GLU A 256 -5.24 20.72 -5.88
CA GLU A 256 -5.26 22.11 -6.35
C GLU A 256 -5.99 23.01 -5.35
N MET A 257 -7.23 22.65 -5.02
CA MET A 257 -8.06 23.40 -4.07
C MET A 257 -7.42 23.50 -2.67
N ALA A 258 -6.83 22.40 -2.19
CA ALA A 258 -6.14 22.37 -0.91
C ALA A 258 -4.90 23.29 -0.89
N LYS A 259 -4.10 23.32 -1.97
CA LYS A 259 -2.97 24.23 -2.12
C LYS A 259 -3.38 25.68 -2.17
N GLU A 260 -4.46 26.00 -2.91
CA GLU A 260 -5.01 27.35 -2.97
C GLU A 260 -5.49 27.85 -1.58
N ALA A 261 -5.95 26.93 -0.71
CA ALA A 261 -6.34 27.21 0.65
C ALA A 261 -5.15 27.26 1.64
N GLY A 262 -3.92 27.04 1.18
CA GLY A 262 -2.70 27.07 1.99
C GLY A 262 -2.36 25.77 2.71
N CYS A 263 -3.05 24.67 2.41
CA CYS A 263 -2.80 23.37 3.01
C CYS A 263 -1.45 22.78 2.56
N LYS A 264 -0.79 22.05 3.45
CA LYS A 264 0.27 21.11 3.08
C LYS A 264 -0.34 19.92 2.36
N THR A 265 0.21 19.53 1.21
CA THR A 265 -0.37 18.44 0.40
C THR A 265 0.66 17.40 -0.01
N MET A 266 0.24 16.13 -0.09
CA MET A 266 1.03 15.00 -0.58
C MET A 266 0.22 14.20 -1.62
N ASN A 267 0.89 13.56 -2.58
CA ASN A 267 0.27 12.60 -3.53
C ASN A 267 0.68 11.16 -3.20
N GLY A 268 0.14 10.19 -3.97
CA GLY A 268 0.34 8.76 -3.74
C GLY A 268 1.70 8.18 -4.11
N LEU A 269 2.62 8.94 -4.73
CA LEU A 269 3.92 8.41 -5.16
C LEU A 269 4.76 7.88 -3.98
N GLY A 270 4.79 8.64 -2.88
CA GLY A 270 5.51 8.20 -1.68
C GLY A 270 4.95 6.91 -1.11
N MET A 271 3.62 6.76 -1.04
CA MET A 271 3.00 5.52 -0.58
C MET A 271 3.42 4.32 -1.44
N MET A 272 3.45 4.48 -2.77
CA MET A 272 3.87 3.42 -3.69
C MET A 272 5.35 3.03 -3.48
N LEU A 273 6.23 4.00 -3.24
CA LEU A 273 7.64 3.77 -2.95
C LEU A 273 7.83 3.06 -1.61
N PHE A 274 7.27 3.61 -0.55
CA PHE A 274 7.50 3.12 0.82
C PHE A 274 6.82 1.77 1.11
N GLN A 275 5.72 1.41 0.41
CA GLN A 275 5.17 0.06 0.53
C GLN A 275 6.13 -1.00 -0.04
N GLY A 276 6.82 -0.66 -1.14
CA GLY A 276 7.85 -1.53 -1.71
C GLY A 276 9.11 -1.59 -0.84
N SER A 277 9.50 -0.47 -0.25
CA SER A 277 10.59 -0.40 0.74
C SER A 277 10.28 -1.26 1.98
N ALA A 278 9.06 -1.22 2.50
CA ALA A 278 8.67 -2.07 3.62
C ALA A 278 8.74 -3.57 3.27
N ALA A 279 8.34 -3.96 2.06
CA ALA A 279 8.50 -5.33 1.59
C ALA A 279 9.97 -5.74 1.47
N PHE A 280 10.82 -4.85 0.93
CA PHE A 280 12.27 -5.06 0.85
C PHE A 280 12.89 -5.34 2.22
N GLU A 281 12.58 -4.53 3.22
CA GLU A 281 13.07 -4.70 4.59
C GLU A 281 12.65 -6.04 5.20
N LEU A 282 11.43 -6.50 4.90
CA LEU A 282 10.96 -7.80 5.39
C LEU A 282 11.76 -8.98 4.80
N TRP A 283 12.23 -8.88 3.56
CA TRP A 283 13.02 -9.95 2.92
C TRP A 283 14.51 -9.89 3.24
N THR A 284 15.06 -8.69 3.49
CA THR A 284 16.49 -8.47 3.66
C THR A 284 16.92 -8.19 5.10
N GLY A 285 16.01 -7.67 5.92
CA GLY A 285 16.32 -7.14 7.25
C GLY A 285 16.97 -5.75 7.24
N GLU A 286 17.17 -5.14 6.06
CA GLU A 286 17.84 -3.84 5.90
C GLU A 286 16.95 -2.81 5.20
N PRO A 287 17.10 -1.51 5.51
CA PRO A 287 16.35 -0.46 4.82
C PRO A 287 16.68 -0.42 3.32
N MET A 288 15.65 -0.25 2.49
CA MET A 288 15.84 -0.04 1.06
C MET A 288 16.59 1.30 0.83
N PRO A 289 17.64 1.33 -0.01
CA PRO A 289 18.32 2.58 -0.37
C PRO A 289 17.42 3.38 -1.34
N ILE A 290 16.75 4.38 -0.82
CA ILE A 290 15.84 5.27 -1.55
C ILE A 290 16.59 6.50 -2.07
#